data_de2f2f0b0998b4121814293218bbc8c2
#
_entry.id   de2f2f0b0998b4121814293218bbc8c2
#
_cell.length_a   1.000
_cell.length_b   1.000
_cell.length_c   1.000
_cell.angle_alpha   90.00
_cell.angle_beta   90.00
_cell.angle_gamma   90.00
#
_symmetry.space_group_name_H-M   'P 1'
#
loop_
_entity.id
_entity.type
_entity.pdbx_description
1 polymer ?
#
loop_
_entity_poly.entity_id
_entity_poly.type
_entity_poly.pdbx_seq_one_letter_code
_entity_poly.pdbx_strand_id
1 'polypeptide(L)'
;MTTVSNDTTGAIEPVVTESPRATSAVEVEAPQKYFCPVLTAVMLLIHVAALAVFLPYTFSLAGVIVALVSWQLYGMFGITIGYHRLLTHRGFTCPKWYEYILTTLGSCSLQGPPGRWVGTHRAHHQFSDDELDPHSPTKSFFWSHMGWLFYDVEGYKPDQVCSRYAPDLMRNRFYAWLEKDRNYILVYLFHAALYWLAGFGFGWWLGEKGMMSGVQLGTSLVVWGVLFRTVWVWHITWSVNSVSHVFGYRNYKDEPDHSKNNWIVGLLAHGEGWHNNHHADPRSSAHGHRWWELDVSYQMIWIMAVLGLAGDVIKPRVKHLMHSNEVAEKAGKEEQVIPVETGFLADGETSTAPVAPDDS
;
A
#
# COMPACT_ATOMS: atom_id res chain seq x y z
N MET A 1 -62.01 -58.23 40.07
CA MET A 1 -61.70 -56.84 40.43
C MET A 1 -60.21 -56.80 40.70
N THR A 2 -59.43 -56.41 39.76
CA THR A 2 -57.97 -56.36 39.80
C THR A 2 -57.53 -54.93 39.48
N THR A 3 -57.00 -54.27 40.45
CA THR A 3 -56.43 -52.95 40.35
C THR A 3 -55.01 -53.08 39.84
N VAL A 4 -54.73 -52.37 38.70
CA VAL A 4 -53.37 -52.25 38.15
C VAL A 4 -52.84 -50.89 38.58
N SER A 5 -51.74 -50.87 39.31
CA SER A 5 -50.98 -49.67 39.64
C SER A 5 -49.96 -49.38 38.53
N ASN A 6 -50.07 -48.20 37.94
CA ASN A 6 -49.03 -47.67 37.09
C ASN A 6 -48.04 -46.87 37.93
N ASP A 7 -46.78 -47.31 37.95
CA ASP A 7 -45.68 -46.53 38.43
C ASP A 7 -44.50 -46.70 37.44
N THR A 8 -44.22 -45.69 36.63
CA THR A 8 -42.99 -45.59 35.79
C THR A 8 -42.57 -44.13 35.71
N THR A 9 -41.84 -43.72 36.75
CA THR A 9 -40.97 -42.52 36.66
C THR A 9 -39.61 -42.97 36.13
N GLY A 10 -39.50 -43.02 34.81
CA GLY A 10 -38.20 -43.19 34.14
C GLY A 10 -37.49 -41.84 34.08
N ALA A 11 -36.47 -41.66 34.90
CA ALA A 11 -35.54 -40.54 34.79
C ALA A 11 -34.75 -40.65 33.48
N ILE A 12 -34.92 -39.66 32.59
CA ILE A 12 -34.13 -39.53 31.38
C ILE A 12 -32.79 -38.90 31.79
N GLU A 13 -31.70 -39.68 31.80
CA GLU A 13 -30.36 -39.12 31.91
C GLU A 13 -30.02 -38.27 30.70
N PRO A 14 -29.38 -37.09 30.88
CA PRO A 14 -28.98 -36.26 29.77
C PRO A 14 -27.87 -36.93 28.99
N VAL A 15 -28.10 -37.19 27.71
CA VAL A 15 -27.07 -37.63 26.78
C VAL A 15 -26.08 -36.46 26.62
N VAL A 16 -24.93 -36.57 27.26
CA VAL A 16 -23.80 -35.68 27.03
C VAL A 16 -23.26 -36.00 25.62
N THR A 17 -23.68 -35.24 24.64
CA THR A 17 -23.03 -35.26 23.32
C THR A 17 -21.65 -34.66 23.49
N GLU A 18 -20.60 -35.46 23.47
CA GLU A 18 -19.23 -35.01 23.34
C GLU A 18 -19.16 -34.12 22.07
N SER A 19 -18.86 -32.86 22.29
CA SER A 19 -18.50 -31.90 21.21
C SER A 19 -17.34 -32.55 20.40
N PRO A 20 -17.40 -32.55 19.06
CA PRO A 20 -16.31 -33.11 18.28
C PRO A 20 -15.01 -32.39 18.67
N ARG A 21 -14.04 -33.14 19.19
CA ARG A 21 -12.68 -32.69 19.43
C ARG A 21 -12.22 -31.92 18.21
N ALA A 22 -11.78 -30.68 18.43
CA ALA A 22 -11.14 -29.86 17.44
C ALA A 22 -10.15 -30.72 16.63
N THR A 23 -10.47 -30.91 15.35
CA THR A 23 -9.57 -31.54 14.40
C THR A 23 -8.25 -30.79 14.47
N SER A 24 -7.16 -31.56 14.60
CA SER A 24 -5.77 -31.09 14.61
C SER A 24 -5.61 -29.86 13.69
N ALA A 25 -5.08 -28.78 14.26
CA ALA A 25 -4.68 -27.64 13.48
C ALA A 25 -3.82 -28.18 12.32
N VAL A 26 -4.29 -28.01 11.09
CA VAL A 26 -3.48 -28.30 9.92
C VAL A 26 -2.29 -27.34 10.06
N GLU A 27 -1.10 -27.87 10.33
CA GLU A 27 0.14 -27.07 10.25
C GLU A 27 0.19 -26.54 8.81
N VAL A 28 -0.11 -25.26 8.67
CA VAL A 28 0.06 -24.57 7.38
C VAL A 28 1.56 -24.45 7.17
N GLU A 29 2.10 -25.32 6.31
CA GLU A 29 3.51 -25.31 5.97
C GLU A 29 3.88 -23.92 5.45
N ALA A 30 4.94 -23.31 6.01
CA ALA A 30 5.36 -21.98 5.63
C ALA A 30 5.64 -21.92 4.11
N PRO A 31 5.15 -20.91 3.38
CA PRO A 31 5.25 -20.87 1.93
C PRO A 31 6.72 -20.86 1.47
N GLN A 32 7.00 -21.66 0.42
CA GLN A 32 8.35 -21.76 -0.13
C GLN A 32 8.83 -20.42 -0.68
N LYS A 33 10.10 -20.10 -0.48
CA LYS A 33 10.75 -18.86 -0.90
C LYS A 33 11.84 -19.15 -1.92
N TYR A 34 11.82 -18.43 -3.01
CA TYR A 34 12.80 -18.55 -4.10
C TYR A 34 13.57 -17.25 -4.22
N PHE A 35 14.89 -17.31 -4.04
CA PHE A 35 15.73 -16.12 -4.14
C PHE A 35 15.74 -15.56 -5.58
N CYS A 36 15.61 -14.24 -5.71
CA CYS A 36 15.57 -13.51 -6.98
C CYS A 36 16.88 -12.76 -7.25
N PRO A 37 17.92 -13.43 -7.79
CA PRO A 37 19.26 -12.83 -7.91
C PRO A 37 19.30 -11.61 -8.84
N VAL A 38 18.53 -11.62 -9.92
CA VAL A 38 18.48 -10.51 -10.88
C VAL A 38 17.88 -9.27 -10.25
N LEU A 39 16.75 -9.40 -9.56
CA LEU A 39 16.09 -8.28 -8.89
C LEU A 39 16.99 -7.71 -7.79
N THR A 40 17.58 -8.59 -6.98
CA THR A 40 18.53 -8.20 -5.92
C THR A 40 19.72 -7.44 -6.50
N ALA A 41 20.34 -7.94 -7.58
CA ALA A 41 21.46 -7.27 -8.22
C ALA A 41 21.08 -5.89 -8.79
N VAL A 42 19.92 -5.76 -9.42
CA VAL A 42 19.42 -4.48 -9.93
C VAL A 42 19.18 -3.49 -8.80
N MET A 43 18.56 -3.92 -7.70
CA MET A 43 18.33 -3.07 -6.52
C MET A 43 19.67 -2.58 -5.94
N LEU A 44 20.62 -3.48 -5.73
CA LEU A 44 21.95 -3.13 -5.23
C LEU A 44 22.68 -2.17 -6.18
N LEU A 45 22.62 -2.41 -7.50
CA LEU A 45 23.21 -1.54 -8.51
C LEU A 45 22.64 -0.11 -8.45
N ILE A 46 21.33 0.03 -8.27
CA ILE A 46 20.68 1.34 -8.15
C ILE A 46 21.14 2.05 -6.87
N HIS A 47 21.28 1.34 -5.74
CA HIS A 47 21.80 1.91 -4.50
C HIS A 47 23.25 2.39 -4.69
N VAL A 48 24.11 1.58 -5.31
CA VAL A 48 25.49 1.97 -5.60
C VAL A 48 25.54 3.17 -6.55
N ALA A 49 24.72 3.16 -7.61
CA ALA A 49 24.66 4.26 -8.56
C ALA A 49 24.16 5.56 -7.91
N ALA A 50 23.23 5.47 -6.94
CA ALA A 50 22.74 6.63 -6.19
C ALA A 50 23.84 7.30 -5.34
N LEU A 51 24.90 6.58 -4.94
CA LEU A 51 26.05 7.16 -4.24
C LEU A 51 26.82 8.18 -5.08
N ALA A 52 26.57 8.22 -6.40
CA ALA A 52 27.12 9.26 -7.27
C ALA A 52 26.72 10.69 -6.85
N VAL A 53 25.72 10.88 -6.00
CA VAL A 53 25.37 12.19 -5.42
C VAL A 53 26.53 12.81 -4.63
N PHE A 54 27.45 11.99 -4.11
CA PHE A 54 28.63 12.43 -3.38
C PHE A 54 29.81 12.86 -4.28
N LEU A 55 29.69 12.65 -5.60
CA LEU A 55 30.73 13.08 -6.53
C LEU A 55 30.57 14.58 -6.85
N PRO A 56 31.63 15.39 -6.74
CA PRO A 56 31.56 16.81 -7.07
C PRO A 56 31.05 17.09 -8.50
N TYR A 57 31.37 16.20 -9.45
CA TYR A 57 30.92 16.32 -10.84
C TYR A 57 29.40 16.30 -11.00
N THR A 58 28.69 15.54 -10.19
CA THR A 58 27.23 15.36 -10.25
C THR A 58 26.47 16.34 -9.35
N PHE A 59 27.17 17.09 -8.50
CA PHE A 59 26.51 18.05 -7.63
C PHE A 59 26.07 19.29 -8.42
N SER A 60 24.80 19.65 -8.30
CA SER A 60 24.26 20.94 -8.71
C SER A 60 23.07 21.33 -7.84
N LEU A 61 22.88 22.61 -7.59
CA LEU A 61 21.69 23.09 -6.88
C LEU A 61 20.40 22.71 -7.65
N ALA A 62 20.44 22.77 -8.99
CA ALA A 62 19.33 22.31 -9.83
C ALA A 62 19.02 20.83 -9.60
N GLY A 63 20.03 19.96 -9.48
CA GLY A 63 19.88 18.55 -9.16
C GLY A 63 19.18 18.34 -7.82
N VAL A 64 19.62 19.04 -6.77
CA VAL A 64 19.01 18.97 -5.43
C VAL A 64 17.54 19.41 -5.46
N ILE A 65 17.24 20.54 -6.09
CA ILE A 65 15.85 21.05 -6.25
C ILE A 65 15.00 20.03 -6.99
N VAL A 66 15.53 19.48 -8.10
CA VAL A 66 14.83 18.45 -8.88
C VAL A 66 14.62 17.17 -8.07
N ALA A 67 15.54 16.75 -7.22
CA ALA A 67 15.33 15.62 -6.32
C ALA A 67 14.16 15.86 -5.35
N LEU A 68 14.08 17.05 -4.74
CA LEU A 68 13.00 17.41 -3.81
C LEU A 68 11.64 17.47 -4.52
N VAL A 69 11.57 18.09 -5.70
CA VAL A 69 10.34 18.13 -6.51
C VAL A 69 9.94 16.73 -6.97
N SER A 70 10.90 15.93 -7.42
CA SER A 70 10.68 14.57 -7.87
C SER A 70 10.20 13.64 -6.74
N TRP A 71 10.69 13.85 -5.51
CA TRP A 71 10.18 13.14 -4.35
C TRP A 71 8.69 13.39 -4.14
N GLN A 72 8.24 14.66 -4.21
CA GLN A 72 6.81 14.98 -4.14
C GLN A 72 6.04 14.34 -5.30
N LEU A 73 6.56 14.48 -6.53
CA LEU A 73 5.87 14.03 -7.73
C LEU A 73 5.70 12.51 -7.76
N TYR A 74 6.75 11.75 -7.50
CA TYR A 74 6.72 10.29 -7.62
C TYR A 74 6.39 9.59 -6.30
N GLY A 75 6.86 10.08 -5.17
CA GLY A 75 6.55 9.55 -3.85
C GLY A 75 5.11 9.86 -3.45
N MET A 76 4.72 11.14 -3.44
CA MET A 76 3.39 11.54 -3.02
C MET A 76 2.34 11.24 -4.09
N PHE A 77 2.41 11.86 -5.27
CA PHE A 77 1.37 11.67 -6.29
C PHE A 77 1.37 10.27 -6.89
N GLY A 78 2.56 9.66 -7.08
CA GLY A 78 2.67 8.32 -7.68
C GLY A 78 2.33 7.21 -6.70
N ILE A 79 3.00 7.14 -5.56
CA ILE A 79 2.85 6.04 -4.61
C ILE A 79 1.69 6.30 -3.65
N THR A 80 1.73 7.38 -2.83
CA THR A 80 0.76 7.51 -1.75
C THR A 80 -0.64 7.85 -2.27
N ILE A 81 -0.77 8.78 -3.20
CA ILE A 81 -2.06 9.17 -3.77
C ILE A 81 -2.50 8.16 -4.85
N GLY A 82 -1.62 7.83 -5.80
CA GLY A 82 -1.95 7.00 -6.96
C GLY A 82 -2.08 5.52 -6.60
N TYR A 83 -0.99 4.86 -6.24
CA TYR A 83 -1.00 3.42 -6.00
C TYR A 83 -1.77 3.06 -4.73
N HIS A 84 -1.53 3.78 -3.63
CA HIS A 84 -2.06 3.44 -2.33
C HIS A 84 -3.52 3.88 -2.17
N ARG A 85 -3.79 5.20 -2.08
CA ARG A 85 -5.14 5.69 -1.73
C ARG A 85 -6.15 5.55 -2.87
N LEU A 86 -5.73 5.71 -4.14
CA LEU A 86 -6.62 5.59 -5.29
C LEU A 86 -6.82 4.15 -5.74
N LEU A 87 -5.74 3.46 -6.16
CA LEU A 87 -5.86 2.13 -6.79
C LEU A 87 -6.08 1.01 -5.78
N THR A 88 -5.42 1.05 -4.62
CA THR A 88 -5.56 0.01 -3.60
C THR A 88 -6.86 0.16 -2.83
N HIS A 89 -7.03 1.30 -2.14
CA HIS A 89 -8.09 1.50 -1.15
C HIS A 89 -9.33 2.19 -1.69
N ARG A 90 -9.25 2.75 -2.91
CA ARG A 90 -10.37 3.47 -3.53
C ARG A 90 -10.95 4.54 -2.61
N GLY A 91 -10.09 5.26 -1.90
CA GLY A 91 -10.44 6.34 -0.98
C GLY A 91 -11.07 7.55 -1.66
N PHE A 92 -10.87 7.69 -2.96
CA PHE A 92 -11.49 8.71 -3.79
C PHE A 92 -11.58 8.25 -5.25
N THR A 93 -12.34 8.96 -6.06
CA THR A 93 -12.42 8.75 -7.52
C THR A 93 -11.75 9.90 -8.28
N CYS A 94 -11.36 9.66 -9.52
CA CYS A 94 -10.87 10.72 -10.41
C CYS A 94 -11.12 10.36 -11.89
N PRO A 95 -11.04 11.34 -12.82
CA PRO A 95 -11.11 11.07 -14.24
C PRO A 95 -10.03 10.05 -14.68
N LYS A 96 -10.39 9.13 -15.57
CA LYS A 96 -9.52 8.03 -15.97
C LYS A 96 -8.18 8.47 -16.56
N TRP A 97 -8.15 9.57 -17.30
CA TRP A 97 -6.90 10.12 -17.81
C TRP A 97 -5.95 10.56 -16.69
N TYR A 98 -6.50 11.13 -15.60
CA TYR A 98 -5.72 11.57 -14.45
C TYR A 98 -5.24 10.38 -13.61
N GLU A 99 -6.09 9.34 -13.46
CA GLU A 99 -5.70 8.07 -12.85
C GLU A 99 -4.49 7.45 -13.57
N TYR A 100 -4.46 7.50 -14.91
CA TYR A 100 -3.31 7.01 -15.68
C TYR A 100 -2.05 7.86 -15.48
N ILE A 101 -2.18 9.16 -15.31
CA ILE A 101 -1.05 10.03 -14.96
C ILE A 101 -0.49 9.63 -13.60
N LEU A 102 -1.34 9.55 -12.56
CA LEU A 102 -0.91 9.15 -11.21
C LEU A 102 -0.25 7.77 -11.21
N THR A 103 -0.82 6.82 -11.96
CA THR A 103 -0.25 5.48 -12.11
C THR A 103 1.12 5.49 -12.81
N THR A 104 1.28 6.31 -13.84
CA THR A 104 2.57 6.47 -14.54
C THR A 104 3.62 7.05 -13.61
N LEU A 105 3.26 8.05 -12.80
CA LEU A 105 4.14 8.60 -11.77
C LEU A 105 4.56 7.53 -10.74
N GLY A 106 3.63 6.67 -10.31
CA GLY A 106 3.92 5.54 -9.43
C GLY A 106 4.93 4.56 -10.07
N SER A 107 4.74 4.23 -11.35
CA SER A 107 5.67 3.38 -12.10
C SER A 107 7.08 3.96 -12.17
N CYS A 108 7.21 5.29 -12.22
CA CYS A 108 8.50 5.99 -12.19
C CYS A 108 9.20 5.95 -10.82
N SER A 109 8.58 5.41 -9.76
CA SER A 109 9.23 5.12 -8.49
C SER A 109 9.95 3.77 -8.46
N LEU A 110 9.79 2.95 -9.50
CA LEU A 110 10.40 1.61 -9.64
C LEU A 110 10.13 0.67 -8.44
N GLN A 111 8.93 0.76 -7.86
CA GLN A 111 8.47 -0.13 -6.79
C GLN A 111 7.65 -1.31 -7.31
N GLY A 112 7.70 -1.57 -8.59
CA GLY A 112 6.90 -2.56 -9.30
C GLY A 112 5.74 -1.94 -10.06
N PRO A 113 5.11 -2.73 -10.93
CA PRO A 113 3.94 -2.29 -11.68
C PRO A 113 2.69 -2.26 -10.78
N PRO A 114 1.62 -1.53 -11.20
CA PRO A 114 0.47 -1.22 -10.33
C PRO A 114 -0.30 -2.44 -9.84
N GLY A 115 -0.47 -3.48 -10.65
CA GLY A 115 -1.21 -4.67 -10.25
C GLY A 115 -0.51 -5.45 -9.16
N ARG A 116 0.81 -5.66 -9.29
CA ARG A 116 1.63 -6.32 -8.29
C ARG A 116 1.68 -5.50 -6.99
N TRP A 117 1.95 -4.20 -7.08
CA TRP A 117 2.04 -3.34 -5.92
C TRP A 117 0.72 -3.34 -5.13
N VAL A 118 -0.39 -3.08 -5.81
CA VAL A 118 -1.74 -3.07 -5.24
C VAL A 118 -2.12 -4.44 -4.67
N GLY A 119 -1.85 -5.50 -5.44
CA GLY A 119 -2.15 -6.86 -5.00
C GLY A 119 -1.39 -7.27 -3.74
N THR A 120 -0.08 -6.97 -3.69
CA THR A 120 0.74 -7.23 -2.49
C THR A 120 0.23 -6.46 -1.28
N HIS A 121 -0.15 -5.19 -1.46
CA HIS A 121 -0.63 -4.36 -0.36
C HIS A 121 -2.03 -4.79 0.13
N ARG A 122 -2.92 -5.22 -0.77
CA ARG A 122 -4.21 -5.81 -0.37
C ARG A 122 -4.02 -7.13 0.38
N ALA A 123 -3.05 -7.95 -0.02
CA ALA A 123 -2.70 -9.17 0.70
C ALA A 123 -2.14 -8.85 2.10
N HIS A 124 -1.31 -7.80 2.23
CA HIS A 124 -0.84 -7.32 3.51
C HIS A 124 -2.02 -6.93 4.43
N HIS A 125 -2.97 -6.13 3.97
CA HIS A 125 -4.15 -5.78 4.78
C HIS A 125 -5.00 -6.99 5.18
N GLN A 126 -5.06 -8.02 4.34
CA GLN A 126 -5.79 -9.24 4.67
C GLN A 126 -5.10 -10.08 5.75
N PHE A 127 -3.77 -10.06 5.81
CA PHE A 127 -2.95 -10.93 6.66
C PHE A 127 -1.95 -10.14 7.51
N SER A 128 -2.24 -8.87 7.79
CA SER A 128 -1.29 -7.96 8.44
C SER A 128 -0.66 -8.59 9.68
N ASP A 129 0.68 -8.65 9.66
CA ASP A 129 1.55 -9.20 10.70
C ASP A 129 1.46 -10.72 10.93
N ASP A 130 0.59 -11.43 10.20
CA ASP A 130 0.52 -12.89 10.21
C ASP A 130 1.64 -13.54 9.37
N GLU A 131 1.72 -14.88 9.40
CA GLU A 131 2.69 -15.66 8.61
C GLU A 131 2.51 -15.47 7.09
N LEU A 132 1.28 -15.27 6.65
CA LEU A 132 0.93 -15.03 5.25
C LEU A 132 1.12 -13.58 4.81
N ASP A 133 1.47 -12.66 5.71
CA ASP A 133 1.81 -11.30 5.30
C ASP A 133 3.11 -11.30 4.47
N PRO A 134 3.09 -10.75 3.24
CA PRO A 134 4.28 -10.72 2.38
C PRO A 134 5.50 -10.08 3.05
N HIS A 135 5.30 -9.06 3.84
CA HIS A 135 6.36 -8.27 4.49
C HIS A 135 6.17 -8.10 6.01
N SER A 136 5.65 -9.13 6.67
CA SER A 136 5.44 -9.11 8.12
C SER A 136 6.70 -8.74 8.92
N PRO A 137 6.62 -7.75 9.82
CA PRO A 137 7.70 -7.38 10.73
C PRO A 137 7.96 -8.44 11.80
N THR A 138 7.01 -9.37 12.03
CA THR A 138 7.18 -10.47 12.97
C THR A 138 8.28 -11.43 12.52
N LYS A 139 8.54 -11.54 11.21
CA LYS A 139 9.65 -12.32 10.66
C LYS A 139 11.01 -11.69 10.96
N SER A 140 11.17 -10.41 10.72
CA SER A 140 12.25 -9.52 11.19
C SER A 140 12.06 -8.11 10.65
N PHE A 141 12.69 -7.12 11.29
CA PHE A 141 12.73 -5.74 10.79
C PHE A 141 13.34 -5.66 9.37
N PHE A 142 14.45 -6.38 9.12
CA PHE A 142 15.07 -6.39 7.79
C PHE A 142 14.15 -7.02 6.75
N TRP A 143 13.43 -8.10 7.11
CA TRP A 143 12.47 -8.72 6.21
C TRP A 143 11.38 -7.72 5.80
N SER A 144 10.71 -7.10 6.75
CA SER A 144 9.62 -6.15 6.46
C SER A 144 10.10 -4.90 5.73
N HIS A 145 11.33 -4.44 6.00
CA HIS A 145 11.88 -3.26 5.34
C HIS A 145 12.21 -3.53 3.86
N MET A 146 13.03 -4.54 3.57
CA MET A 146 13.46 -4.79 2.19
C MET A 146 13.74 -6.27 1.87
N GLY A 147 13.93 -7.12 2.86
CA GLY A 147 14.34 -8.51 2.65
C GLY A 147 13.34 -9.31 1.82
N TRP A 148 12.04 -9.04 1.99
CA TRP A 148 10.98 -9.70 1.25
C TRP A 148 11.06 -9.48 -0.28
N LEU A 149 11.64 -8.39 -0.73
CA LEU A 149 11.83 -8.09 -2.15
C LEU A 149 12.87 -8.97 -2.84
N PHE A 150 13.72 -9.64 -2.07
CA PHE A 150 14.76 -10.52 -2.61
C PHE A 150 14.27 -11.93 -2.93
N TYR A 151 13.00 -12.22 -2.60
CA TYR A 151 12.43 -13.55 -2.75
C TYR A 151 11.06 -13.51 -3.44
N ASP A 152 10.85 -14.43 -4.38
CA ASP A 152 9.50 -14.82 -4.79
C ASP A 152 8.98 -15.84 -3.77
N VAL A 153 7.82 -15.57 -3.21
CA VAL A 153 7.16 -16.44 -2.23
C VAL A 153 6.00 -17.16 -2.92
N GLU A 154 5.89 -18.48 -2.74
CA GLU A 154 4.78 -19.23 -3.31
C GLU A 154 3.45 -18.69 -2.80
N GLY A 155 2.46 -18.53 -3.69
CA GLY A 155 1.22 -17.81 -3.41
C GLY A 155 1.27 -16.30 -3.64
N TYR A 156 2.47 -15.72 -3.73
CA TYR A 156 2.72 -14.29 -3.96
C TYR A 156 3.57 -13.99 -5.19
N LYS A 157 3.72 -14.95 -6.10
CA LYS A 157 4.34 -14.69 -7.41
C LYS A 157 3.53 -13.63 -8.17
N PRO A 158 4.15 -12.88 -9.07
CA PRO A 158 3.52 -11.74 -9.75
C PRO A 158 2.15 -12.02 -10.37
N ASP A 159 2.03 -13.14 -11.07
CA ASP A 159 0.80 -13.61 -11.71
C ASP A 159 -0.26 -14.04 -10.68
N GLN A 160 0.15 -14.70 -9.61
CA GLN A 160 -0.73 -15.13 -8.51
C GLN A 160 -1.29 -13.92 -7.76
N VAL A 161 -0.43 -12.96 -7.41
CA VAL A 161 -0.84 -11.72 -6.73
C VAL A 161 -1.80 -10.90 -7.58
N CYS A 162 -1.48 -10.69 -8.85
CA CYS A 162 -2.33 -9.93 -9.76
C CYS A 162 -3.69 -10.58 -9.98
N SER A 163 -3.73 -11.92 -10.18
CA SER A 163 -4.99 -12.63 -10.41
C SER A 163 -5.87 -12.71 -9.17
N ARG A 164 -5.28 -12.88 -7.98
CA ARG A 164 -6.01 -13.05 -6.74
C ARG A 164 -6.45 -11.72 -6.10
N TYR A 165 -5.55 -10.75 -6.04
CA TYR A 165 -5.76 -9.53 -5.25
C TYR A 165 -6.01 -8.26 -6.07
N ALA A 166 -5.68 -8.26 -7.37
CA ALA A 166 -5.86 -7.10 -8.24
C ALA A 166 -6.55 -7.43 -9.58
N PRO A 167 -7.55 -8.36 -9.65
CA PRO A 167 -8.21 -8.72 -10.89
C PRO A 167 -8.95 -7.55 -11.54
N ASP A 168 -9.41 -6.60 -10.75
CA ASP A 168 -10.04 -5.36 -11.18
C ASP A 168 -9.08 -4.48 -12.00
N LEU A 169 -7.80 -4.40 -11.61
CA LEU A 169 -6.79 -3.68 -12.38
C LEU A 169 -6.42 -4.43 -13.65
N MET A 170 -6.30 -5.76 -13.60
CA MET A 170 -5.89 -6.57 -14.74
C MET A 170 -6.91 -6.56 -15.90
N ARG A 171 -8.17 -6.21 -15.64
CA ARG A 171 -9.18 -5.98 -16.69
C ARG A 171 -8.91 -4.72 -17.52
N ASN A 172 -8.12 -3.79 -17.01
CA ASN A 172 -7.76 -2.55 -17.70
C ASN A 172 -6.50 -2.76 -18.55
N ARG A 173 -6.58 -2.46 -19.85
CA ARG A 173 -5.49 -2.67 -20.81
C ARG A 173 -4.21 -1.90 -20.46
N PHE A 174 -4.33 -0.72 -19.87
CA PHE A 174 -3.18 0.09 -19.49
C PHE A 174 -2.40 -0.55 -18.33
N TYR A 175 -3.10 -1.00 -17.30
CA TYR A 175 -2.44 -1.68 -16.17
C TYR A 175 -1.88 -3.04 -16.56
N ALA A 176 -2.64 -3.83 -17.33
CA ALA A 176 -2.15 -5.09 -17.87
C ALA A 176 -0.92 -4.91 -18.78
N TRP A 177 -0.83 -3.80 -19.53
CA TRP A 177 0.36 -3.45 -20.31
C TRP A 177 1.55 -3.13 -19.42
N LEU A 178 1.37 -2.39 -18.33
CA LEU A 178 2.44 -2.09 -17.37
C LEU A 178 2.99 -3.36 -16.68
N GLU A 179 2.13 -4.36 -16.41
CA GLU A 179 2.53 -5.65 -15.84
C GLU A 179 3.31 -6.51 -16.84
N LYS A 180 2.93 -6.44 -18.12
CA LYS A 180 3.47 -7.30 -19.16
C LYS A 180 4.92 -6.95 -19.47
N ASP A 181 5.78 -7.98 -19.54
CA ASP A 181 7.14 -7.89 -20.04
C ASP A 181 7.99 -6.78 -19.33
N ARG A 182 7.59 -6.42 -18.13
CA ARG A 182 8.24 -5.35 -17.34
C ARG A 182 8.18 -3.97 -18.00
N ASN A 183 7.10 -3.68 -18.72
CA ASN A 183 6.92 -2.39 -19.41
C ASN A 183 7.03 -1.17 -18.48
N TYR A 184 6.69 -1.30 -17.19
CA TYR A 184 6.93 -0.25 -16.20
C TYR A 184 8.42 0.16 -16.09
N ILE A 185 9.37 -0.76 -16.40
CA ILE A 185 10.81 -0.44 -16.46
C ILE A 185 11.09 0.45 -17.67
N LEU A 186 10.43 0.21 -18.80
CA LEU A 186 10.57 1.08 -19.97
C LEU A 186 10.06 2.50 -19.66
N VAL A 187 8.96 2.61 -18.91
CA VAL A 187 8.45 3.92 -18.44
C VAL A 187 9.48 4.60 -17.54
N TYR A 188 10.11 3.85 -16.62
CA TYR A 188 11.16 4.37 -15.76
C TYR A 188 12.39 4.83 -16.55
N LEU A 189 12.84 4.05 -17.52
CA LEU A 189 14.00 4.42 -18.35
C LEU A 189 13.69 5.60 -19.26
N PHE A 190 12.48 5.67 -19.79
CA PHE A 190 12.04 6.82 -20.60
C PHE A 190 12.03 8.12 -19.79
N HIS A 191 11.48 8.10 -18.56
CA HIS A 191 11.51 9.31 -17.73
C HIS A 191 12.94 9.69 -17.34
N ALA A 192 13.84 8.72 -17.09
CA ALA A 192 15.27 9.01 -16.84
C ALA A 192 15.94 9.69 -18.05
N ALA A 193 15.62 9.22 -19.26
CA ALA A 193 16.09 9.86 -20.49
C ALA A 193 15.55 11.30 -20.63
N LEU A 194 14.28 11.56 -20.26
CA LEU A 194 13.72 12.91 -20.25
C LEU A 194 14.44 13.85 -19.29
N TYR A 195 14.81 13.35 -18.09
CA TYR A 195 15.60 14.13 -17.13
C TYR A 195 16.98 14.46 -17.69
N TRP A 196 17.64 13.47 -18.33
CA TRP A 196 18.93 13.71 -18.94
C TRP A 196 18.83 14.71 -20.09
N LEU A 197 17.88 14.56 -21.00
CA LEU A 197 17.68 15.46 -22.14
C LEU A 197 17.33 16.88 -21.71
N ALA A 198 16.47 17.05 -20.71
CA ALA A 198 16.12 18.35 -20.16
C ALA A 198 17.34 19.03 -19.54
N GLY A 199 18.12 18.29 -18.73
CA GLY A 199 19.34 18.81 -18.14
C GLY A 199 20.42 19.10 -19.20
N PHE A 200 20.56 18.24 -20.22
CA PHE A 200 21.47 18.45 -21.32
C PHE A 200 21.14 19.73 -22.09
N GLY A 201 19.88 19.90 -22.51
CA GLY A 201 19.46 21.07 -23.27
C GLY A 201 19.60 22.37 -22.47
N PHE A 202 19.20 22.37 -21.20
CA PHE A 202 19.33 23.54 -20.33
C PHE A 202 20.81 23.85 -20.01
N GLY A 203 21.60 22.82 -19.71
CA GLY A 203 23.03 22.97 -19.43
C GLY A 203 23.85 23.40 -20.67
N TRP A 204 23.45 22.95 -21.86
CA TRP A 204 24.05 23.43 -23.11
C TRP A 204 23.81 24.94 -23.26
N TRP A 205 22.60 25.40 -23.06
CA TRP A 205 22.24 26.84 -23.08
C TRP A 205 22.99 27.65 -22.00
N LEU A 206 23.16 27.07 -20.77
CA LEU A 206 23.94 27.72 -19.70
C LEU A 206 25.45 27.68 -19.95
N GLY A 207 25.95 26.65 -20.63
CA GLY A 207 27.36 26.46 -20.93
C GLY A 207 27.93 27.58 -21.81
N GLU A 208 27.12 28.16 -22.71
CA GLU A 208 27.47 29.35 -23.48
C GLU A 208 27.74 30.58 -22.59
N LYS A 209 27.25 30.55 -21.33
CA LYS A 209 27.44 31.61 -20.32
C LYS A 209 28.54 31.28 -19.31
N GLY A 210 29.39 30.29 -19.59
CA GLY A 210 30.50 29.84 -18.72
C GLY A 210 30.05 29.05 -17.47
N MET A 211 28.83 28.50 -17.49
CA MET A 211 28.28 27.69 -16.41
C MET A 211 28.49 26.19 -16.69
N MET A 212 27.67 25.33 -16.07
CA MET A 212 27.73 23.88 -16.19
C MET A 212 27.45 23.40 -17.62
N SER A 213 28.22 22.42 -18.12
CA SER A 213 27.99 21.83 -19.43
C SER A 213 26.68 21.04 -19.51
N GLY A 214 26.15 20.85 -20.73
CA GLY A 214 24.93 20.04 -20.93
C GLY A 214 25.06 18.63 -20.41
N VAL A 215 26.16 17.95 -20.70
CA VAL A 215 26.43 16.59 -20.22
C VAL A 215 26.47 16.54 -18.69
N GLN A 216 27.14 17.49 -18.08
CA GLN A 216 27.26 17.56 -16.63
C GLN A 216 25.89 17.78 -15.95
N LEU A 217 25.10 18.75 -16.42
CA LEU A 217 23.79 19.00 -15.83
C LEU A 217 22.81 17.86 -16.11
N GLY A 218 22.79 17.28 -17.31
CA GLY A 218 21.99 16.10 -17.62
C GLY A 218 22.31 14.93 -16.69
N THR A 219 23.60 14.67 -16.46
CA THR A 219 24.05 13.64 -15.52
C THR A 219 23.64 13.98 -14.08
N SER A 220 23.79 15.23 -13.67
CA SER A 220 23.35 15.69 -12.35
C SER A 220 21.84 15.47 -12.13
N LEU A 221 20.98 15.83 -13.09
CA LEU A 221 19.53 15.64 -12.97
C LEU A 221 19.15 14.17 -12.88
N VAL A 222 19.82 13.27 -13.61
CA VAL A 222 19.58 11.82 -13.48
C VAL A 222 20.05 11.29 -12.13
N VAL A 223 21.24 11.66 -11.68
CA VAL A 223 21.78 11.19 -10.40
C VAL A 223 20.87 11.64 -9.23
N TRP A 224 20.49 12.90 -9.18
CA TRP A 224 19.67 13.46 -8.10
C TRP A 224 18.17 13.15 -8.27
N GLY A 225 17.60 13.49 -9.43
CA GLY A 225 16.15 13.43 -9.67
C GLY A 225 15.63 12.02 -9.99
N VAL A 226 16.51 11.08 -10.39
CA VAL A 226 16.13 9.71 -10.70
C VAL A 226 16.75 8.74 -9.71
N LEU A 227 18.07 8.55 -9.70
CA LEU A 227 18.71 7.48 -8.92
C LEU A 227 18.59 7.70 -7.41
N PHE A 228 19.05 8.83 -6.91
CA PHE A 228 18.98 9.15 -5.48
C PHE A 228 17.53 9.23 -5.01
N ARG A 229 16.67 9.93 -5.74
CA ARG A 229 15.25 10.02 -5.40
C ARG A 229 14.58 8.65 -5.36
N THR A 230 14.91 7.72 -6.28
CA THR A 230 14.35 6.37 -6.27
C THR A 230 14.70 5.64 -4.99
N VAL A 231 15.98 5.62 -4.60
CA VAL A 231 16.42 4.99 -3.34
C VAL A 231 15.78 5.66 -2.13
N TRP A 232 15.71 7.00 -2.12
CA TRP A 232 15.06 7.77 -1.07
C TRP A 232 13.58 7.38 -0.89
N VAL A 233 12.80 7.34 -1.98
CA VAL A 233 11.38 6.94 -1.96
C VAL A 233 11.21 5.48 -1.57
N TRP A 234 12.11 4.58 -1.98
CA TRP A 234 12.09 3.18 -1.56
C TRP A 234 12.17 3.05 -0.04
N HIS A 235 13.22 3.62 0.56
CA HIS A 235 13.42 3.50 2.01
C HIS A 235 12.31 4.17 2.82
N ILE A 236 11.77 5.28 2.34
CA ILE A 236 10.62 5.92 2.99
C ILE A 236 9.40 4.99 2.93
N THR A 237 9.06 4.43 1.76
CA THR A 237 7.92 3.50 1.63
C THR A 237 8.13 2.23 2.46
N TRP A 238 9.32 1.64 2.41
CA TRP A 238 9.64 0.45 3.20
C TRP A 238 9.64 0.72 4.71
N SER A 239 9.89 1.97 5.13
CA SER A 239 9.77 2.37 6.53
C SER A 239 8.32 2.35 7.03
N VAL A 240 7.34 2.53 6.15
CA VAL A 240 5.93 2.32 6.50
C VAL A 240 5.70 0.87 6.93
N ASN A 241 6.24 -0.10 6.18
CA ASN A 241 6.08 -1.52 6.48
C ASN A 241 6.87 -1.97 7.73
N SER A 242 8.01 -1.37 8.01
CA SER A 242 8.92 -1.77 9.09
C SER A 242 8.81 -0.87 10.32
N VAL A 243 9.15 0.42 10.17
CA VAL A 243 9.20 1.37 11.30
C VAL A 243 7.81 1.59 11.90
N SER A 244 6.78 1.74 11.04
CA SER A 244 5.41 2.00 11.51
C SER A 244 4.67 0.76 12.01
N HIS A 245 5.29 -0.44 12.00
CA HIS A 245 4.80 -1.59 12.75
C HIS A 245 5.58 -1.85 14.05
N VAL A 246 6.79 -1.27 14.18
CA VAL A 246 7.65 -1.50 15.35
C VAL A 246 7.66 -0.31 16.31
N PHE A 247 7.70 0.92 15.79
CA PHE A 247 7.89 2.14 16.58
C PHE A 247 6.75 3.14 16.37
N GLY A 248 6.25 3.70 17.47
CA GLY A 248 5.21 4.73 17.45
C GLY A 248 4.13 4.51 18.50
N TYR A 249 3.01 5.18 18.32
CA TYR A 249 1.84 5.08 19.19
C TYR A 249 0.63 4.54 18.44
N ARG A 250 -0.41 4.14 19.17
CA ARG A 250 -1.67 3.65 18.59
C ARG A 250 -2.84 4.53 19.04
N ASN A 251 -3.63 4.99 18.07
CA ASN A 251 -4.92 5.61 18.34
C ASN A 251 -6.00 4.52 18.51
N TYR A 252 -5.87 3.42 17.77
CA TYR A 252 -6.75 2.26 17.74
C TYR A 252 -6.01 1.07 18.33
N LYS A 253 -6.26 0.80 19.62
CA LYS A 253 -5.56 -0.24 20.37
C LYS A 253 -6.09 -1.64 20.08
N ASP A 254 -7.35 -1.71 19.64
CA ASP A 254 -8.09 -2.95 19.42
C ASP A 254 -7.82 -3.58 18.04
N GLU A 255 -7.09 -2.88 17.16
CA GLU A 255 -6.64 -3.46 15.90
C GLU A 255 -5.73 -4.67 16.16
N PRO A 256 -5.97 -5.80 15.48
CA PRO A 256 -5.26 -7.06 15.76
C PRO A 256 -3.78 -7.03 15.36
N ASP A 257 -3.41 -6.16 14.42
CA ASP A 257 -2.04 -6.02 13.94
C ASP A 257 -1.17 -5.15 14.85
N HIS A 258 0.12 -5.02 14.50
CA HIS A 258 1.10 -4.22 15.23
C HIS A 258 1.30 -2.81 14.68
N SER A 259 0.43 -2.36 13.75
CA SER A 259 0.51 -1.04 13.14
C SER A 259 0.54 0.08 14.19
N LYS A 260 1.38 1.08 13.95
CA LYS A 260 1.59 2.24 14.81
C LYS A 260 1.65 3.52 14.01
N ASN A 261 1.27 4.60 14.64
CA ASN A 261 1.45 5.95 14.11
C ASN A 261 2.86 6.43 14.44
N ASN A 262 3.65 6.71 13.42
CA ASN A 262 5.01 7.21 13.54
C ASN A 262 5.13 8.57 12.85
N TRP A 263 5.40 9.64 13.59
CA TRP A 263 5.40 11.00 13.08
C TRP A 263 6.54 11.28 12.08
N ILE A 264 7.73 10.63 12.25
CA ILE A 264 8.86 10.80 11.32
C ILE A 264 8.49 10.22 9.96
N VAL A 265 7.98 8.98 9.97
CA VAL A 265 7.51 8.33 8.75
C VAL A 265 6.30 9.09 8.18
N GLY A 266 5.40 9.60 9.04
CA GLY A 266 4.26 10.42 8.64
C GLY A 266 4.66 11.66 7.85
N LEU A 267 5.69 12.37 8.27
CA LEU A 267 6.21 13.53 7.56
C LEU A 267 6.94 13.14 6.27
N LEU A 268 7.84 12.16 6.33
CA LEU A 268 8.66 11.76 5.18
C LEU A 268 7.84 11.02 4.11
N ALA A 269 6.84 10.24 4.50
CA ALA A 269 5.96 9.50 3.60
C ALA A 269 4.62 10.22 3.34
N HIS A 270 4.57 11.55 3.51
CA HIS A 270 3.41 12.38 3.15
C HIS A 270 2.07 11.98 3.81
N GLY A 271 2.13 11.40 5.02
CA GLY A 271 0.97 10.95 5.79
C GLY A 271 0.88 9.44 6.00
N GLU A 272 1.64 8.61 5.27
CA GLU A 272 1.54 7.15 5.35
C GLU A 272 2.02 6.58 6.70
N GLY A 273 2.81 7.33 7.47
CA GLY A 273 3.25 6.93 8.81
C GLY A 273 2.17 7.02 9.89
N TRP A 274 0.99 7.54 9.59
CA TRP A 274 -0.21 7.42 10.43
C TRP A 274 -0.87 6.05 10.22
N HIS A 275 -0.08 5.01 10.39
CA HIS A 275 -0.34 3.69 9.86
C HIS A 275 -1.36 2.90 10.68
N ASN A 276 -1.40 3.07 12.00
CA ASN A 276 -2.47 2.50 12.83
C ASN A 276 -3.85 3.11 12.51
N ASN A 277 -3.90 4.40 12.19
CA ASN A 277 -5.14 5.03 11.74
C ASN A 277 -5.58 4.45 10.39
N HIS A 278 -4.61 4.24 9.49
CA HIS A 278 -4.86 3.68 8.18
C HIS A 278 -5.38 2.24 8.25
N HIS A 279 -4.80 1.38 9.10
CA HIS A 279 -5.26 0.01 9.30
C HIS A 279 -6.67 -0.04 9.90
N ALA A 280 -7.01 0.88 10.80
CA ALA A 280 -8.35 0.98 11.37
C ALA A 280 -9.42 1.52 10.39
N ASP A 281 -9.04 2.32 9.41
CA ASP A 281 -9.96 2.83 8.37
C ASP A 281 -9.27 2.89 6.99
N PRO A 282 -8.98 1.74 6.36
CA PRO A 282 -8.16 1.66 5.15
C PRO A 282 -8.77 2.37 3.95
N ARG A 283 -10.10 2.54 3.90
CA ARG A 283 -10.77 3.28 2.82
C ARG A 283 -10.75 4.79 2.99
N SER A 284 -10.38 5.31 4.15
CA SER A 284 -10.27 6.74 4.34
C SER A 284 -9.19 7.34 3.44
N SER A 285 -9.51 8.45 2.77
CA SER A 285 -8.51 9.24 2.04
C SER A 285 -7.55 9.98 2.96
N ALA A 286 -7.90 10.15 4.24
CA ALA A 286 -7.07 10.77 5.26
C ALA A 286 -6.54 9.71 6.22
N HIS A 287 -5.24 9.68 6.41
CA HIS A 287 -4.60 8.83 7.41
C HIS A 287 -4.35 9.60 8.72
N GLY A 288 -4.16 10.91 8.69
CA GLY A 288 -4.14 11.75 9.88
C GLY A 288 -5.55 11.90 10.46
N HIS A 289 -5.77 11.39 11.68
CA HIS A 289 -7.06 11.45 12.36
C HIS A 289 -7.10 12.49 13.49
N ARG A 290 -5.94 12.99 13.89
CA ARG A 290 -5.81 14.07 14.88
C ARG A 290 -5.30 15.33 14.21
N TRP A 291 -5.59 16.50 14.79
CA TRP A 291 -5.26 17.79 14.18
C TRP A 291 -3.75 18.02 13.97
N TRP A 292 -2.88 17.33 14.74
CA TRP A 292 -1.41 17.40 14.59
C TRP A 292 -0.83 16.31 13.68
N GLU A 293 -1.63 15.33 13.30
CA GLU A 293 -1.24 14.26 12.37
C GLU A 293 -1.28 14.80 10.94
N LEU A 294 -0.23 15.55 10.58
CA LEU A 294 -0.14 16.19 9.28
C LEU A 294 -0.15 15.16 8.15
N ASP A 295 -1.18 15.19 7.33
CA ASP A 295 -1.36 14.34 6.16
C ASP A 295 -1.35 15.17 4.88
N VAL A 296 -0.16 15.36 4.32
CA VAL A 296 0.04 16.20 3.12
C VAL A 296 -0.65 15.59 1.91
N SER A 297 -0.68 14.26 1.79
CA SER A 297 -1.39 13.58 0.70
C SER A 297 -2.89 13.83 0.75
N TYR A 298 -3.51 13.82 1.93
CA TYR A 298 -4.92 14.15 2.05
C TYR A 298 -5.21 15.61 1.72
N GLN A 299 -4.36 16.52 2.16
CA GLN A 299 -4.50 17.94 1.79
C GLN A 299 -4.43 18.13 0.27
N MET A 300 -3.54 17.38 -0.40
CA MET A 300 -3.44 17.42 -1.85
C MET A 300 -4.67 16.80 -2.53
N ILE A 301 -5.22 15.67 -2.02
CA ILE A 301 -6.47 15.09 -2.51
C ILE A 301 -7.62 16.09 -2.34
N TRP A 302 -7.67 16.82 -1.24
CA TRP A 302 -8.67 17.87 -1.02
C TRP A 302 -8.53 19.00 -2.06
N ILE A 303 -7.31 19.48 -2.35
CA ILE A 303 -7.05 20.47 -3.40
C ILE A 303 -7.49 19.91 -4.77
N MET A 304 -7.17 18.66 -5.07
CA MET A 304 -7.63 18.01 -6.30
C MET A 304 -9.15 17.97 -6.39
N ALA A 305 -9.85 17.73 -5.27
CA ALA A 305 -11.32 17.76 -5.24
C ALA A 305 -11.88 19.17 -5.50
N VAL A 306 -11.27 20.21 -4.93
CA VAL A 306 -11.65 21.61 -5.21
C VAL A 306 -11.45 21.97 -6.68
N LEU A 307 -10.41 21.40 -7.32
CA LEU A 307 -10.12 21.60 -8.74
C LEU A 307 -10.95 20.70 -9.68
N GLY A 308 -11.85 19.85 -9.14
CA GLY A 308 -12.62 18.90 -9.94
C GLY A 308 -11.84 17.70 -10.47
N LEU A 309 -10.61 17.47 -9.99
CA LEU A 309 -9.75 16.35 -10.34
C LEU A 309 -9.95 15.12 -9.44
N ALA A 310 -10.62 15.27 -8.30
CA ALA A 310 -11.00 14.16 -7.42
C ALA A 310 -12.48 14.29 -7.03
N GLY A 311 -13.16 13.15 -6.89
CA GLY A 311 -14.53 13.03 -6.42
C GLY A 311 -14.65 11.94 -5.35
N ASP A 312 -15.83 11.81 -4.76
CA ASP A 312 -16.16 10.76 -3.79
C ASP A 312 -15.09 10.56 -2.70
N VAL A 313 -14.52 11.67 -2.19
CA VAL A 313 -13.44 11.64 -1.21
C VAL A 313 -13.98 11.10 0.11
N ILE A 314 -13.53 9.89 0.48
CA ILE A 314 -13.95 9.20 1.70
C ILE A 314 -13.21 9.83 2.87
N LYS A 315 -13.99 10.35 3.83
CA LYS A 315 -13.47 10.95 5.07
C LYS A 315 -13.33 9.90 6.16
N PRO A 316 -12.48 10.12 7.17
CA PRO A 316 -12.36 9.21 8.31
C PRO A 316 -13.70 9.04 9.02
N ARG A 317 -14.08 7.79 9.28
CA ARG A 317 -15.28 7.40 10.02
C ARG A 317 -15.15 7.53 11.53
N VAL A 318 -14.02 7.95 11.97
CA VAL A 318 -13.39 7.83 13.28
C VAL A 318 -14.05 8.58 14.43
N LYS A 319 -14.85 9.62 14.16
CA LYS A 319 -15.51 10.35 15.26
C LYS A 319 -16.42 9.46 16.12
N HIS A 320 -16.98 8.40 15.54
CA HIS A 320 -17.78 7.42 16.27
C HIS A 320 -16.92 6.47 17.12
N LEU A 321 -15.78 5.97 16.57
CA LEU A 321 -14.94 4.99 17.26
C LEU A 321 -14.17 5.57 18.45
N MET A 322 -13.65 6.81 18.36
CA MET A 322 -13.00 7.46 19.51
C MET A 322 -14.01 7.88 20.59
N HIS A 323 -15.21 8.28 20.19
CA HIS A 323 -16.22 8.71 21.15
C HIS A 323 -16.87 7.52 21.87
N SER A 324 -17.07 6.39 21.19
CA SER A 324 -17.57 5.16 21.81
C SER A 324 -16.62 4.61 22.86
N ASN A 325 -15.30 4.59 22.58
CA ASN A 325 -14.30 4.12 23.53
C ASN A 325 -14.17 5.04 24.76
N GLU A 326 -14.24 6.36 24.60
CA GLU A 326 -14.26 7.28 25.72
C GLU A 326 -15.54 7.19 26.56
N VAL A 327 -16.67 6.92 25.92
CA VAL A 327 -17.97 6.75 26.58
C VAL A 327 -18.07 5.37 27.25
N ALA A 328 -17.57 4.30 26.61
CA ALA A 328 -17.52 2.96 27.20
C ALA A 328 -16.59 2.88 28.40
N GLU A 329 -15.40 3.50 28.31
CA GLU A 329 -14.45 3.62 29.44
C GLU A 329 -15.04 4.40 30.62
N LYS A 330 -15.84 5.43 30.34
CA LYS A 330 -16.59 6.20 31.37
C LYS A 330 -17.81 5.47 31.90
N ALA A 331 -18.44 4.62 31.11
CA ALA A 331 -19.68 3.93 31.49
C ALA A 331 -19.45 2.59 32.21
N GLY A 332 -18.21 2.07 32.27
CA GLY A 332 -17.87 0.79 32.90
C GLY A 332 -18.63 -0.40 32.32
N LYS A 333 -19.06 -0.32 31.06
CA LYS A 333 -19.73 -1.41 30.33
C LYS A 333 -18.71 -2.06 29.40
N GLU A 334 -18.55 -3.38 29.52
CA GLU A 334 -17.96 -4.20 28.47
C GLU A 334 -18.85 -4.09 27.22
N GLU A 335 -18.45 -3.28 26.29
CA GLU A 335 -19.14 -3.13 25.01
C GLU A 335 -18.76 -4.29 24.11
N GLN A 336 -19.76 -5.02 23.61
CA GLN A 336 -19.57 -5.96 22.52
C GLN A 336 -18.99 -5.16 21.35
N VAL A 337 -17.72 -5.39 21.05
CA VAL A 337 -17.04 -4.86 19.87
C VAL A 337 -17.83 -5.31 18.65
N ILE A 338 -18.49 -4.38 17.97
CA ILE A 338 -19.05 -4.67 16.65
C ILE A 338 -17.86 -4.98 15.75
N PRO A 339 -17.70 -6.20 15.25
CA PRO A 339 -16.63 -6.50 14.33
C PRO A 339 -16.76 -5.54 13.15
N VAL A 340 -15.75 -4.73 12.88
CA VAL A 340 -15.67 -4.03 11.62
C VAL A 340 -15.53 -5.12 10.57
N GLU A 341 -16.62 -5.49 9.91
CA GLU A 341 -16.58 -6.36 8.75
C GLU A 341 -15.59 -5.74 7.78
N THR A 342 -14.41 -6.32 7.68
CA THR A 342 -13.45 -6.05 6.62
C THR A 342 -14.06 -6.61 5.34
N GLY A 343 -15.06 -5.91 4.82
CA GLY A 343 -15.77 -6.24 3.61
C GLY A 343 -14.89 -6.03 2.38
N PHE A 344 -13.84 -6.79 2.27
CA PHE A 344 -13.32 -7.16 0.96
C PHE A 344 -14.26 -8.25 0.46
N LEU A 345 -15.19 -7.86 -0.42
CA LEU A 345 -16.14 -8.72 -1.07
C LEU A 345 -15.45 -9.95 -1.67
N ALA A 346 -15.46 -11.04 -0.90
CA ALA A 346 -15.37 -12.38 -1.43
C ALA A 346 -16.79 -12.88 -1.67
N ASP A 347 -17.54 -12.21 -2.56
CA ASP A 347 -18.86 -12.68 -2.96
C ASP A 347 -18.95 -12.73 -4.47
N GLY A 348 -18.73 -13.96 -4.94
CA GLY A 348 -19.28 -14.44 -6.20
C GLY A 348 -20.77 -14.72 -6.06
N GLU A 349 -21.60 -13.69 -5.92
CA GLU A 349 -23.02 -13.83 -6.20
C GLU A 349 -23.31 -13.36 -7.62
N THR A 350 -23.55 -14.35 -8.47
CA THR A 350 -24.19 -14.19 -9.76
C THR A 350 -25.60 -13.64 -9.54
N SER A 351 -25.76 -12.32 -9.69
CA SER A 351 -27.07 -11.71 -9.84
C SER A 351 -27.64 -12.15 -11.20
N THR A 352 -28.51 -13.13 -11.18
CA THR A 352 -29.47 -13.38 -12.26
C THR A 352 -30.54 -12.32 -12.17
N ALA A 353 -30.39 -11.24 -12.94
CA ALA A 353 -31.49 -10.33 -13.21
C ALA A 353 -32.59 -11.09 -14.01
N PRO A 354 -33.88 -10.94 -13.65
CA PRO A 354 -34.95 -11.52 -14.44
C PRO A 354 -35.02 -10.82 -15.81
N VAL A 355 -35.01 -11.63 -16.87
CA VAL A 355 -35.30 -11.20 -18.24
C VAL A 355 -36.75 -10.73 -18.29
N ALA A 356 -36.97 -9.47 -18.63
CA ALA A 356 -38.30 -8.96 -18.98
C ALA A 356 -38.76 -9.59 -20.31
N PRO A 357 -40.05 -9.94 -20.49
CA PRO A 357 -40.52 -10.50 -21.74
C PRO A 357 -40.53 -9.44 -22.84
N ASP A 358 -40.11 -9.89 -23.99
CA ASP A 358 -40.12 -9.18 -25.26
C ASP A 358 -41.60 -9.01 -25.69
N ASP A 359 -42.04 -7.75 -25.82
CA ASP A 359 -43.30 -7.44 -26.49
C ASP A 359 -43.01 -6.74 -27.83
N SER A 360 -43.24 -7.56 -28.90
CA SER A 360 -43.52 -7.22 -30.31
C SER A 360 -42.64 -6.20 -31.02
#